data_f9f1183a9dd346bd422d8cd8bf1adf8e
#
_entry.id   f9f1183a9dd346bd422d8cd8bf1adf8e
#
_cell.length_a   1.000
_cell.length_b   1.000
_cell.length_c   1.000
_cell.angle_alpha   90.00
_cell.angle_beta   90.00
_cell.angle_gamma   90.00
#
_symmetry.space_group_name_H-M   'P 1'
#
loop_
_entity.id
_entity.type
_entity.pdbx_description
1 polymer ?
#
loop_
_entity_poly.entity_id
_entity_poly.type
_entity_poly.pdbx_seq_one_letter_code
_entity_poly.pdbx_strand_id
1 'polypeptide(L)'
;MNSLIADLVACDSTNPNITEGGVGESVLATLIADRLVRAGLDVDRYDVQPGRPNVVATLRGTGGGRTLMLCGHMDVVGAQPRQFIPEVRDGRLYGRGSHDMKAGLAAAIVAVERIAAAGDRLAGDVIVAALCDEEWRSIGAEDLVQRYKADAAILPEPSNLDVVTAHGGFSWHELTSYGVQAAGVEQDRGRDAIGKLGPILTAIRDLDRELERRPTASYGRGSIHASTISGGEQLPVYPAQCVVGVERCLIPGETWRDAEAELEGMIASAMAEDPEARFELTTIVGRDPVELGRDEPIVEILIAAAGEAMGAAPVVRGEIGWQDSGILVDAGIPCVVFGPTGAGEHTDCEWVDLESAEIVAKALEATARSFCG
;
A
#
# COMPACT_ATOMS: atom_id res chain seq x y z
N MET A 1 1.08 -15.06 -20.14
CA MET A 1 1.67 -14.51 -18.92
C MET A 1 2.91 -13.67 -19.21
N ASN A 2 4.07 -14.24 -19.56
CA ASN A 2 5.35 -13.52 -19.66
C ASN A 2 5.34 -12.28 -20.59
N SER A 3 4.67 -12.36 -21.74
CA SER A 3 4.50 -11.21 -22.62
C SER A 3 3.67 -10.10 -22.00
N LEU A 4 2.62 -10.46 -21.24
CA LEU A 4 1.82 -9.45 -20.55
C LEU A 4 2.64 -8.73 -19.47
N ILE A 5 3.39 -9.46 -18.64
CA ILE A 5 4.26 -8.83 -17.63
C ILE A 5 5.24 -7.86 -18.31
N ALA A 6 5.88 -8.28 -19.43
CA ALA A 6 6.78 -7.44 -20.17
C ALA A 6 6.08 -6.18 -20.73
N ASP A 7 4.87 -6.33 -21.29
CA ASP A 7 4.08 -5.20 -21.80
C ASP A 7 3.72 -4.21 -20.71
N LEU A 8 3.32 -4.69 -19.52
CA LEU A 8 3.00 -3.84 -18.36
C LEU A 8 4.25 -3.11 -17.83
N VAL A 9 5.38 -3.81 -17.72
CA VAL A 9 6.67 -3.23 -17.28
C VAL A 9 7.19 -2.20 -18.27
N ALA A 10 7.01 -2.42 -19.57
CA ALA A 10 7.42 -1.47 -20.61
C ALA A 10 6.62 -0.14 -20.57
N CYS A 11 5.45 -0.12 -19.94
CA CYS A 11 4.69 1.11 -19.71
C CYS A 11 5.26 1.85 -18.50
N ASP A 12 5.84 3.03 -18.73
CA ASP A 12 6.14 3.95 -17.63
C ASP A 12 4.81 4.38 -16.99
N SER A 13 4.70 4.14 -15.71
CA SER A 13 3.56 4.52 -14.84
C SER A 13 4.05 5.15 -13.55
N THR A 14 5.19 5.84 -13.62
CA THR A 14 5.79 6.52 -12.46
C THR A 14 4.81 7.48 -11.81
N ASN A 15 4.61 7.32 -10.50
CA ASN A 15 3.68 8.13 -9.73
C ASN A 15 4.14 9.60 -9.69
N PRO A 16 3.34 10.56 -10.20
CA PRO A 16 3.73 11.96 -10.27
C PRO A 16 3.76 12.67 -8.92
N ASN A 17 3.17 12.09 -7.88
CA ASN A 17 3.13 12.69 -6.54
C ASN A 17 4.43 12.45 -5.76
N ILE A 18 5.17 11.39 -6.10
CA ILE A 18 6.44 11.03 -5.43
C ILE A 18 7.66 11.26 -6.33
N THR A 19 7.46 11.42 -7.63
CA THR A 19 8.57 11.61 -8.57
C THR A 19 8.26 12.78 -9.50
N GLU A 20 9.09 13.82 -9.47
CA GLU A 20 8.97 14.95 -10.39
C GLU A 20 9.07 14.47 -11.86
N GLY A 21 8.08 14.83 -12.67
CA GLY A 21 7.97 14.40 -14.06
C GLY A 21 7.37 13.00 -14.24
N GLY A 22 6.89 12.35 -13.19
CA GLY A 22 6.14 11.10 -13.27
C GLY A 22 4.92 11.23 -14.20
N VAL A 23 4.71 10.23 -15.05
CA VAL A 23 3.71 10.28 -16.16
C VAL A 23 2.35 9.72 -15.75
N GLY A 24 2.25 9.05 -14.62
CA GLY A 24 1.02 8.44 -14.11
C GLY A 24 0.57 7.21 -14.90
N GLU A 25 -0.60 6.71 -14.58
CA GLU A 25 -1.09 5.37 -14.96
C GLU A 25 -1.89 5.34 -16.28
N SER A 26 -2.20 6.50 -16.89
CA SER A 26 -3.19 6.59 -17.98
C SER A 26 -2.90 5.68 -19.19
N VAL A 27 -1.63 5.51 -19.58
CA VAL A 27 -1.24 4.65 -20.72
C VAL A 27 -1.42 3.18 -20.33
N LEU A 28 -0.96 2.80 -19.16
CA LEU A 28 -1.07 1.44 -18.63
C LEU A 28 -2.53 1.05 -18.42
N ALA A 29 -3.35 1.94 -17.85
CA ALA A 29 -4.79 1.75 -17.67
C ALA A 29 -5.50 1.50 -19.01
N THR A 30 -5.12 2.19 -20.08
CA THR A 30 -5.70 1.97 -21.40
C THR A 30 -5.34 0.57 -21.93
N LEU A 31 -4.07 0.15 -21.80
CA LEU A 31 -3.62 -1.18 -22.22
C LEU A 31 -4.39 -2.28 -21.45
N ILE A 32 -4.56 -2.14 -20.15
CA ILE A 32 -5.29 -3.10 -19.31
C ILE A 32 -6.77 -3.14 -19.69
N ALA A 33 -7.42 -1.97 -19.79
CA ALA A 33 -8.84 -1.87 -20.16
C ALA A 33 -9.12 -2.52 -21.52
N ASP A 34 -8.35 -2.19 -22.55
CA ASP A 34 -8.48 -2.78 -23.88
C ASP A 34 -8.30 -4.30 -23.89
N ARG A 35 -7.40 -4.81 -23.04
CA ARG A 35 -7.18 -6.24 -22.91
C ARG A 35 -8.37 -6.94 -22.29
N LEU A 36 -8.90 -6.40 -21.20
CA LEU A 36 -10.04 -6.99 -20.46
C LEU A 36 -11.34 -6.90 -21.27
N VAL A 37 -11.53 -5.82 -22.07
CA VAL A 37 -12.64 -5.73 -23.05
C VAL A 37 -12.53 -6.87 -24.07
N ARG A 38 -11.34 -7.11 -24.63
CA ARG A 38 -11.15 -8.21 -25.60
C ARG A 38 -11.37 -9.59 -25.00
N ALA A 39 -11.16 -9.76 -23.69
CA ALA A 39 -11.49 -10.98 -22.96
C ALA A 39 -12.98 -11.13 -22.65
N GLY A 40 -13.81 -10.12 -22.98
CA GLY A 40 -15.26 -10.17 -22.82
C GLY A 40 -15.77 -9.75 -21.44
N LEU A 41 -14.96 -9.05 -20.64
CA LEU A 41 -15.37 -8.51 -19.36
C LEU A 41 -16.13 -7.18 -19.53
N ASP A 42 -16.96 -6.86 -18.56
CA ASP A 42 -17.61 -5.56 -18.40
C ASP A 42 -16.60 -4.60 -17.74
N VAL A 43 -16.11 -3.61 -18.49
CA VAL A 43 -14.97 -2.76 -18.08
C VAL A 43 -15.42 -1.33 -17.85
N ASP A 44 -15.12 -0.81 -16.67
CA ASP A 44 -15.22 0.59 -16.28
C ASP A 44 -13.81 1.17 -16.10
N ARG A 45 -13.44 2.16 -16.95
CA ARG A 45 -12.20 2.93 -16.82
C ARG A 45 -12.60 4.38 -16.54
N TYR A 46 -12.25 4.87 -15.37
CA TYR A 46 -12.63 6.22 -14.93
C TYR A 46 -11.47 6.90 -14.17
N ASP A 47 -11.41 8.22 -14.27
CA ASP A 47 -10.43 9.00 -13.53
C ASP A 47 -10.91 9.26 -12.10
N VAL A 48 -10.13 8.85 -11.10
CA VAL A 48 -10.33 9.20 -9.68
C VAL A 48 -10.00 10.68 -9.47
N GLN A 49 -8.89 11.11 -10.07
CA GLN A 49 -8.49 12.51 -10.25
C GLN A 49 -8.03 12.69 -11.70
N PRO A 50 -8.02 13.92 -12.23
CA PRO A 50 -7.61 14.14 -13.63
C PRO A 50 -6.29 13.45 -13.98
N GLY A 51 -6.34 12.50 -14.93
CA GLY A 51 -5.18 11.73 -15.37
C GLY A 51 -4.74 10.59 -14.44
N ARG A 52 -5.46 10.31 -13.37
CA ARG A 52 -5.20 9.21 -12.43
C ARG A 52 -6.35 8.18 -12.49
N PRO A 53 -6.35 7.29 -13.47
CA PRO A 53 -7.46 6.36 -13.68
C PRO A 53 -7.38 5.10 -12.82
N ASN A 54 -8.57 4.61 -12.43
CA ASN A 54 -8.78 3.21 -12.10
C ASN A 54 -9.32 2.45 -13.32
N VAL A 55 -9.08 1.14 -13.36
CA VAL A 55 -9.72 0.21 -14.29
C VAL A 55 -10.35 -0.93 -13.48
N VAL A 56 -11.66 -1.05 -13.55
CA VAL A 56 -12.40 -2.11 -12.88
C VAL A 56 -13.13 -2.95 -13.93
N ALA A 57 -12.84 -4.24 -13.98
CA ALA A 57 -13.42 -5.15 -14.96
C ALA A 57 -14.13 -6.30 -14.26
N THR A 58 -15.35 -6.59 -14.65
CA THR A 58 -16.18 -7.62 -14.03
C THR A 58 -16.47 -8.76 -15.03
N LEU A 59 -16.07 -9.97 -14.63
CA LEU A 59 -16.58 -11.18 -15.23
C LEU A 59 -17.88 -11.57 -14.51
N ARG A 60 -19.02 -11.36 -15.21
CA ARG A 60 -20.34 -11.59 -14.62
C ARG A 60 -20.65 -13.06 -14.43
N GLY A 61 -21.06 -13.42 -13.21
CA GLY A 61 -21.61 -14.71 -12.86
C GLY A 61 -23.06 -14.86 -13.28
N THR A 62 -23.67 -15.97 -12.91
CA THR A 62 -25.11 -16.27 -13.16
C THR A 62 -26.02 -15.71 -12.07
N GLY A 63 -25.44 -15.22 -10.98
CA GLY A 63 -26.11 -14.67 -9.80
C GLY A 63 -26.28 -15.67 -8.67
N GLY A 64 -26.26 -15.17 -7.44
CA GLY A 64 -26.45 -15.93 -6.21
C GLY A 64 -25.19 -16.51 -5.56
N GLY A 65 -24.02 -16.38 -6.19
CA GLY A 65 -22.72 -16.71 -5.61
C GLY A 65 -22.01 -15.52 -4.97
N ARG A 66 -20.90 -15.77 -4.30
CA ARG A 66 -20.04 -14.74 -3.70
C ARG A 66 -19.21 -14.03 -4.77
N THR A 67 -18.97 -12.76 -4.59
CA THR A 67 -18.11 -11.94 -5.46
C THR A 67 -16.69 -11.90 -4.92
N LEU A 68 -15.70 -12.23 -5.77
CA LEU A 68 -14.28 -12.10 -5.48
C LEU A 68 -13.69 -10.93 -6.24
N MET A 69 -12.88 -10.10 -5.55
CA MET A 69 -12.09 -9.03 -6.15
C MET A 69 -10.61 -9.42 -6.18
N LEU A 70 -9.97 -9.28 -7.32
CA LEU A 70 -8.52 -9.36 -7.51
C LEU A 70 -8.02 -7.95 -7.76
N CYS A 71 -7.31 -7.37 -6.80
CA CYS A 71 -7.00 -5.95 -6.76
C CYS A 71 -5.48 -5.72 -6.79
N GLY A 72 -5.00 -4.74 -7.51
CA GLY A 72 -3.58 -4.37 -7.51
C GLY A 72 -3.33 -2.99 -8.12
N HIS A 73 -2.17 -2.40 -7.83
CA HIS A 73 -1.85 -1.07 -8.31
C HIS A 73 -1.11 -1.07 -9.66
N MET A 74 -1.21 0.06 -10.35
CA MET A 74 -0.60 0.31 -11.64
C MET A 74 0.63 1.20 -11.56
N ASP A 75 0.67 2.09 -10.57
CA ASP A 75 1.77 3.03 -10.42
C ASP A 75 3.04 2.36 -9.93
N VAL A 76 4.14 3.06 -10.05
CA VAL A 76 5.45 2.64 -9.58
C VAL A 76 6.22 3.85 -9.05
N VAL A 77 7.17 3.63 -8.13
CA VAL A 77 8.12 4.66 -7.70
C VAL A 77 9.04 5.08 -8.85
N GLY A 78 9.79 6.17 -8.63
CA GLY A 78 10.75 6.70 -9.61
C GLY A 78 11.75 5.67 -10.11
N ALA A 79 12.06 5.74 -11.42
CA ALA A 79 12.97 4.81 -12.07
C ALA A 79 13.80 5.48 -13.17
N GLN A 80 14.94 4.87 -13.50
CA GLN A 80 15.69 5.25 -14.68
C GLN A 80 15.00 4.75 -15.95
N PRO A 81 15.06 5.47 -17.09
CA PRO A 81 14.39 5.05 -18.34
C PRO A 81 14.70 3.61 -18.78
N ARG A 82 15.91 3.11 -18.49
CA ARG A 82 16.31 1.73 -18.80
C ARG A 82 15.49 0.67 -18.08
N GLN A 83 14.92 1.00 -16.91
CA GLN A 83 14.14 0.06 -16.11
C GLN A 83 12.73 -0.19 -16.69
N PHE A 84 12.30 0.62 -17.67
CA PHE A 84 11.11 0.37 -18.49
C PHE A 84 11.41 -0.40 -19.78
N ILE A 85 12.62 -0.95 -19.92
CA ILE A 85 12.99 -1.88 -20.98
C ILE A 85 13.07 -3.27 -20.36
N PRO A 86 12.00 -4.08 -20.39
CA PRO A 86 11.99 -5.37 -19.72
C PRO A 86 13.01 -6.34 -20.32
N GLU A 87 13.79 -6.97 -19.46
CA GLU A 87 14.79 -7.95 -19.87
C GLU A 87 14.51 -9.30 -19.22
N VAL A 88 14.37 -10.36 -20.02
CA VAL A 88 14.19 -11.72 -19.50
C VAL A 88 15.52 -12.46 -19.55
N ARG A 89 15.99 -12.95 -18.40
CA ARG A 89 17.18 -13.80 -18.28
C ARG A 89 17.01 -14.79 -17.11
N ASP A 90 17.45 -15.99 -17.31
CA ASP A 90 17.45 -17.05 -16.29
C ASP A 90 16.08 -17.26 -15.59
N GLY A 91 14.97 -17.19 -16.35
CA GLY A 91 13.60 -17.36 -15.84
C GLY A 91 13.05 -16.14 -15.07
N ARG A 92 13.80 -15.03 -15.00
CA ARG A 92 13.43 -13.78 -14.34
C ARG A 92 13.17 -12.67 -15.35
N LEU A 93 12.21 -11.81 -15.03
CA LEU A 93 11.99 -10.56 -15.78
C LEU A 93 12.43 -9.39 -14.91
N TYR A 94 13.34 -8.59 -15.46
CA TYR A 94 13.91 -7.40 -14.85
C TYR A 94 13.23 -6.15 -15.39
N GLY A 95 12.92 -5.20 -14.50
CA GLY A 95 12.36 -3.90 -14.83
C GLY A 95 11.58 -3.31 -13.65
N ARG A 96 11.35 -1.99 -13.64
CA ARG A 96 10.59 -1.30 -12.61
C ARG A 96 9.14 -1.76 -12.61
N GLY A 97 8.62 -2.09 -11.41
CA GLY A 97 7.28 -2.63 -11.23
C GLY A 97 7.15 -4.10 -11.63
N SER A 98 8.25 -4.78 -11.99
CA SER A 98 8.18 -6.20 -12.34
C SER A 98 7.77 -7.07 -11.17
N HIS A 99 8.21 -6.76 -9.97
CA HIS A 99 7.83 -7.42 -8.72
C HIS A 99 6.71 -6.67 -8.04
N ASP A 100 6.85 -5.37 -7.88
CA ASP A 100 5.93 -4.47 -7.19
C ASP A 100 5.20 -3.54 -8.17
N MET A 101 3.92 -3.87 -8.59
CA MET A 101 3.32 -5.21 -8.46
C MET A 101 2.74 -5.70 -9.79
N LYS A 102 3.29 -5.23 -10.94
CA LYS A 102 2.72 -5.51 -12.28
C LYS A 102 2.67 -7.00 -12.63
N ALA A 103 3.57 -7.84 -12.07
CA ALA A 103 3.47 -9.29 -12.29
C ALA A 103 2.28 -9.90 -11.53
N GLY A 104 2.01 -9.44 -10.31
CA GLY A 104 0.81 -9.82 -9.58
C GLY A 104 -0.47 -9.38 -10.28
N LEU A 105 -0.50 -8.14 -10.76
CA LEU A 105 -1.61 -7.62 -11.56
C LEU A 105 -1.80 -8.41 -12.86
N ALA A 106 -0.71 -8.78 -13.55
CA ALA A 106 -0.76 -9.65 -14.72
C ALA A 106 -1.32 -11.04 -14.39
N ALA A 107 -0.98 -11.59 -13.22
CA ALA A 107 -1.50 -12.87 -12.75
C ALA A 107 -3.02 -12.81 -12.53
N ALA A 108 -3.51 -11.73 -11.91
CA ALA A 108 -4.95 -11.48 -11.73
C ALA A 108 -5.69 -11.40 -13.07
N ILE A 109 -5.16 -10.63 -14.02
CA ILE A 109 -5.74 -10.50 -15.36
C ILE A 109 -5.80 -11.85 -16.07
N VAL A 110 -4.70 -12.62 -16.07
CA VAL A 110 -4.63 -13.92 -16.74
C VAL A 110 -5.55 -14.96 -16.09
N ALA A 111 -5.69 -14.94 -14.76
CA ALA A 111 -6.61 -15.82 -14.04
C ALA A 111 -8.06 -15.62 -14.54
N VAL A 112 -8.52 -14.37 -14.63
CA VAL A 112 -9.89 -14.07 -15.08
C VAL A 112 -10.05 -14.35 -16.58
N GLU A 113 -9.05 -14.05 -17.42
CA GLU A 113 -9.07 -14.40 -18.85
C GLU A 113 -9.23 -15.92 -19.08
N ARG A 114 -8.57 -16.74 -18.27
CA ARG A 114 -8.69 -18.22 -18.33
C ARG A 114 -10.10 -18.68 -17.98
N ILE A 115 -10.70 -18.11 -16.94
CA ILE A 115 -12.08 -18.41 -16.56
C ILE A 115 -13.04 -18.03 -17.69
N ALA A 116 -12.91 -16.83 -18.25
CA ALA A 116 -13.74 -16.36 -19.34
C ALA A 116 -13.58 -17.22 -20.60
N ALA A 117 -12.34 -17.57 -20.98
CA ALA A 117 -12.06 -18.40 -22.16
C ALA A 117 -12.55 -19.86 -22.03
N ALA A 118 -12.58 -20.41 -20.82
CA ALA A 118 -13.13 -21.74 -20.56
C ALA A 118 -14.65 -21.80 -20.75
N GLY A 119 -15.33 -20.63 -20.75
CA GLY A 119 -16.79 -20.56 -20.84
C GLY A 119 -17.52 -20.98 -19.56
N ASP A 120 -16.78 -21.09 -18.46
CA ASP A 120 -17.36 -21.43 -17.17
C ASP A 120 -18.25 -20.31 -16.65
N ARG A 121 -19.42 -20.71 -16.15
CA ARG A 121 -20.39 -19.78 -15.58
C ARG A 121 -20.40 -19.96 -14.07
N LEU A 122 -19.60 -19.14 -13.38
CA LEU A 122 -19.60 -19.06 -11.93
C LEU A 122 -20.96 -18.51 -11.43
N ALA A 123 -21.32 -18.81 -10.20
CA ALA A 123 -22.52 -18.24 -9.60
C ALA A 123 -22.31 -16.77 -9.23
N GLY A 124 -21.14 -16.44 -8.66
CA GLY A 124 -20.75 -15.07 -8.30
C GLY A 124 -19.90 -14.37 -9.35
N ASP A 125 -19.72 -13.07 -9.19
CA ASP A 125 -18.90 -12.24 -10.06
C ASP A 125 -17.40 -12.35 -9.68
N VAL A 126 -16.51 -12.21 -10.67
CA VAL A 126 -15.07 -11.98 -10.42
C VAL A 126 -14.70 -10.61 -10.94
N ILE A 127 -14.14 -9.78 -10.06
CA ILE A 127 -13.71 -8.41 -10.37
C ILE A 127 -12.19 -8.37 -10.44
N VAL A 128 -11.63 -7.73 -11.49
CA VAL A 128 -10.23 -7.30 -11.52
C VAL A 128 -10.21 -5.79 -11.37
N ALA A 129 -9.48 -5.27 -10.38
CA ALA A 129 -9.33 -3.85 -10.14
C ALA A 129 -7.84 -3.47 -10.25
N ALA A 130 -7.50 -2.67 -11.27
CA ALA A 130 -6.18 -2.06 -11.44
C ALA A 130 -6.26 -0.60 -10.99
N LEU A 131 -5.54 -0.25 -9.93
CA LEU A 131 -5.70 0.98 -9.18
C LEU A 131 -4.54 1.95 -9.40
N CYS A 132 -4.79 3.22 -9.18
CA CYS A 132 -3.79 4.27 -9.17
C CYS A 132 -3.36 4.64 -7.74
N ASP A 133 -2.13 5.17 -7.60
CA ASP A 133 -1.62 5.92 -6.45
C ASP A 133 -1.38 5.10 -5.17
N GLU A 134 -1.18 3.78 -5.25
CA GLU A 134 -0.83 2.98 -4.07
C GLU A 134 0.44 3.47 -3.41
N GLU A 135 1.47 3.73 -4.20
CA GLU A 135 2.82 4.15 -3.80
C GLU A 135 2.86 5.52 -3.06
N TRP A 136 1.71 6.22 -2.97
CA TRP A 136 1.62 7.51 -2.28
C TRP A 136 0.49 7.58 -1.26
N ARG A 137 -0.76 7.63 -1.69
CA ARG A 137 -1.93 7.85 -0.81
C ARG A 137 -3.09 6.91 -1.05
N SER A 138 -2.96 6.02 -2.01
CA SER A 138 -3.98 5.01 -2.33
C SER A 138 -5.35 5.58 -2.70
N ILE A 139 -5.38 6.75 -3.37
CA ILE A 139 -6.66 7.37 -3.76
C ILE A 139 -7.50 6.43 -4.63
N GLY A 140 -6.84 5.53 -5.40
CA GLY A 140 -7.49 4.52 -6.23
C GLY A 140 -8.27 3.52 -5.39
N ALA A 141 -7.67 2.97 -4.34
CA ALA A 141 -8.32 2.03 -3.44
C ALA A 141 -9.42 2.70 -2.60
N GLU A 142 -9.19 3.92 -2.12
CA GLU A 142 -10.20 4.70 -1.40
C GLU A 142 -11.46 4.95 -2.23
N ASP A 143 -11.32 5.30 -3.52
CA ASP A 143 -12.46 5.49 -4.43
C ASP A 143 -13.11 4.14 -4.80
N LEU A 144 -12.31 3.09 -5.03
CA LEU A 144 -12.80 1.75 -5.36
C LEU A 144 -13.84 1.25 -4.34
N VAL A 145 -13.51 1.30 -3.05
CA VAL A 145 -14.38 0.76 -1.98
C VAL A 145 -15.69 1.56 -1.79
N GLN A 146 -15.76 2.78 -2.32
CA GLN A 146 -17.00 3.57 -2.33
C GLN A 146 -17.94 3.13 -3.47
N ARG A 147 -17.40 2.64 -4.60
CA ARG A 147 -18.14 2.30 -5.81
C ARG A 147 -18.47 0.83 -5.92
N TYR A 148 -17.55 -0.03 -5.51
CA TYR A 148 -17.63 -1.47 -5.71
C TYR A 148 -17.67 -2.23 -4.39
N LYS A 149 -18.35 -3.36 -4.39
CA LYS A 149 -18.44 -4.27 -3.24
C LYS A 149 -18.05 -5.68 -3.68
N ALA A 150 -17.43 -6.41 -2.78
CA ALA A 150 -17.08 -7.82 -2.94
C ALA A 150 -17.24 -8.52 -1.59
N ASP A 151 -17.39 -9.84 -1.61
CA ASP A 151 -17.45 -10.64 -0.39
C ASP A 151 -16.06 -10.99 0.15
N ALA A 152 -15.04 -10.92 -0.72
CA ALA A 152 -13.63 -10.97 -0.35
C ALA A 152 -12.75 -10.42 -1.47
N ALA A 153 -11.47 -10.17 -1.15
CA ALA A 153 -10.47 -9.75 -2.11
C ALA A 153 -9.14 -10.50 -1.93
N ILE A 154 -8.34 -10.53 -3.01
CA ILE A 154 -6.94 -10.95 -2.98
C ILE A 154 -6.12 -9.82 -3.62
N LEU A 155 -5.05 -9.44 -2.93
CA LEU A 155 -4.06 -8.48 -3.40
C LEU A 155 -2.79 -9.26 -3.80
N PRO A 156 -2.45 -9.37 -5.10
CA PRO A 156 -1.28 -10.12 -5.53
C PRO A 156 0.03 -9.30 -5.45
N GLU A 157 0.20 -8.59 -4.32
CA GLU A 157 1.44 -7.92 -3.94
C GLU A 157 2.58 -8.91 -3.69
N PRO A 158 3.85 -8.49 -3.79
CA PRO A 158 5.01 -9.33 -3.52
C PRO A 158 4.94 -10.05 -2.18
N SER A 159 4.78 -11.36 -2.18
CA SER A 159 4.74 -12.14 -0.95
C SER A 159 5.64 -13.38 -0.96
N ASN A 160 6.36 -13.60 -2.06
CA ASN A 160 7.22 -14.78 -2.26
C ASN A 160 6.44 -16.12 -2.18
N LEU A 161 5.20 -16.14 -2.69
CA LEU A 161 4.26 -17.27 -2.62
C LEU A 161 3.82 -17.64 -1.20
N ASP A 162 4.06 -16.76 -0.22
CA ASP A 162 3.47 -16.88 1.11
C ASP A 162 2.07 -16.26 1.12
N VAL A 163 1.17 -16.84 1.91
CA VAL A 163 -0.15 -16.25 2.17
C VAL A 163 -0.01 -15.28 3.34
N VAL A 164 -0.15 -13.97 3.07
CA VAL A 164 -0.04 -12.94 4.09
C VAL A 164 -1.44 -12.57 4.56
N THR A 165 -1.70 -12.84 5.85
CA THR A 165 -3.02 -12.63 6.49
C THR A 165 -3.02 -11.48 7.47
N ALA A 166 -1.85 -10.88 7.73
CA ALA A 166 -1.72 -9.75 8.63
C ALA A 166 -0.60 -8.84 8.16
N HIS A 167 -0.80 -7.53 8.29
CA HIS A 167 0.28 -6.56 8.05
C HIS A 167 0.19 -5.35 8.96
N GLY A 168 1.29 -4.60 9.02
CA GLY A 168 1.37 -3.37 9.80
C GLY A 168 0.44 -2.29 9.26
N GLY A 169 0.25 -1.28 10.09
CA GLY A 169 -0.35 0.01 9.74
C GLY A 169 0.65 1.13 9.93
N PHE A 170 0.25 2.35 9.62
CA PHE A 170 1.08 3.52 9.88
C PHE A 170 0.25 4.80 10.02
N SER A 171 0.87 5.81 10.60
CA SER A 171 0.34 7.17 10.53
C SER A 171 1.46 8.17 10.34
N TRP A 172 1.19 9.18 9.49
CA TRP A 172 2.07 10.31 9.25
C TRP A 172 1.44 11.57 9.81
N HIS A 173 2.24 12.29 10.57
CA HIS A 173 1.80 13.50 11.24
C HIS A 173 2.78 14.65 10.97
N GLU A 174 2.25 15.85 10.88
CA GLU A 174 3.02 17.08 10.89
C GLU A 174 2.76 17.81 12.21
N LEU A 175 3.83 18.04 12.96
CA LEU A 175 3.81 18.79 14.20
C LEU A 175 4.47 20.15 13.98
N THR A 176 3.70 21.20 14.09
CA THR A 176 4.19 22.59 14.00
C THR A 176 4.35 23.20 15.39
N SER A 177 5.54 23.68 15.68
CA SER A 177 5.84 24.51 16.85
C SER A 177 5.85 25.98 16.46
N TYR A 178 5.20 26.82 17.24
CA TYR A 178 5.16 28.27 17.03
C TYR A 178 5.99 29.01 18.06
N GLY A 179 6.75 29.98 17.58
CA GLY A 179 7.56 30.92 18.34
C GLY A 179 7.23 32.36 18.04
N VAL A 180 8.13 33.28 18.43
CA VAL A 180 8.07 34.69 18.10
C VAL A 180 9.41 35.12 17.57
N GLN A 181 9.44 35.61 16.34
CA GLN A 181 10.66 36.09 15.70
C GLN A 181 11.16 37.36 16.40
N ALA A 182 12.42 37.36 16.75
CA ALA A 182 13.12 38.52 17.31
C ALA A 182 14.63 38.41 17.06
N ALA A 183 15.37 39.51 17.17
CA ALA A 183 16.82 39.44 17.14
C ALA A 183 17.36 38.66 18.36
N GLY A 184 18.45 37.90 18.20
CA GLY A 184 19.01 37.09 19.27
C GLY A 184 19.38 37.80 20.56
N VAL A 185 19.51 39.15 20.50
CA VAL A 185 19.73 40.02 21.66
C VAL A 185 18.42 40.46 22.34
N GLU A 186 17.25 40.18 21.75
CA GLU A 186 15.92 40.56 22.28
C GLU A 186 15.25 39.35 22.97
N GLN A 187 15.92 38.78 23.97
CA GLN A 187 15.52 37.54 24.66
C GLN A 187 14.12 37.63 25.29
N ASP A 188 13.72 38.80 25.76
CA ASP A 188 12.40 39.03 26.38
C ASP A 188 11.25 39.04 25.37
N ARG A 189 11.54 39.25 24.08
CA ARG A 189 10.57 39.27 22.97
C ARG A 189 10.56 37.98 22.18
N GLY A 190 11.74 37.41 21.95
CA GLY A 190 11.87 36.16 21.16
C GLY A 190 11.28 34.96 21.87
N ARG A 191 10.69 34.07 21.08
CA ARG A 191 10.26 32.70 21.51
C ARG A 191 10.80 31.71 20.52
N ASP A 192 11.63 30.78 20.99
CA ASP A 192 12.34 29.84 20.16
C ASP A 192 11.45 28.63 19.80
N ALA A 193 10.88 28.62 18.59
CA ALA A 193 10.07 27.52 18.11
C ALA A 193 10.84 26.19 18.04
N ILE A 194 12.13 26.21 17.73
CA ILE A 194 12.97 25.00 17.67
C ILE A 194 13.21 24.45 19.09
N GLY A 195 13.59 25.34 20.03
CA GLY A 195 13.85 24.93 21.41
C GLY A 195 12.62 24.32 22.09
N LYS A 196 11.42 24.81 21.77
CA LYS A 196 10.15 24.30 22.32
C LYS A 196 9.82 22.87 21.86
N LEU A 197 10.39 22.39 20.74
CA LEU A 197 10.24 20.99 20.28
C LEU A 197 11.08 19.98 21.09
N GLY A 198 12.09 20.43 21.82
CA GLY A 198 13.02 19.54 22.55
C GLY A 198 12.35 18.50 23.42
N PRO A 199 11.37 18.84 24.29
CA PRO A 199 10.61 17.89 25.11
C PRO A 199 9.86 16.86 24.26
N ILE A 200 9.22 17.26 23.15
CA ILE A 200 8.44 16.38 22.31
C ILE A 200 9.35 15.41 21.54
N LEU A 201 10.48 15.86 20.98
CA LEU A 201 11.46 14.99 20.33
C LEU A 201 12.05 13.97 21.33
N THR A 202 12.20 14.37 22.59
CA THR A 202 12.62 13.47 23.66
C THR A 202 11.54 12.42 23.94
N ALA A 203 10.28 12.82 24.01
CA ALA A 203 9.16 11.92 24.26
C ALA A 203 8.96 10.92 23.11
N ILE A 204 9.12 11.35 21.85
CA ILE A 204 9.10 10.47 20.66
C ILE A 204 10.17 9.38 20.80
N ARG A 205 11.41 9.76 21.09
CA ARG A 205 12.50 8.79 21.31
C ARG A 205 12.22 7.83 22.47
N ASP A 206 11.65 8.33 23.55
CA ASP A 206 11.39 7.51 24.73
C ASP A 206 10.19 6.57 24.51
N LEU A 207 9.18 6.98 23.74
CA LEU A 207 8.11 6.11 23.28
C LEU A 207 8.65 5.00 22.35
N ASP A 208 9.52 5.29 21.40
CA ASP A 208 10.11 4.25 20.55
C ASP A 208 10.84 3.17 21.37
N ARG A 209 11.58 3.59 22.42
CA ARG A 209 12.23 2.66 23.37
C ARG A 209 11.23 1.85 24.21
N GLU A 210 10.06 2.42 24.49
CA GLU A 210 8.99 1.69 25.15
C GLU A 210 8.37 0.66 24.22
N LEU A 211 8.10 1.04 22.96
CA LEU A 211 7.60 0.15 21.91
C LEU A 211 8.52 -1.04 21.67
N GLU A 212 9.85 -0.86 21.77
CA GLU A 212 10.81 -1.98 21.71
C GLU A 212 10.59 -3.05 22.80
N ARG A 213 9.96 -2.70 23.92
CA ARG A 213 9.74 -3.62 25.05
C ARG A 213 8.34 -4.21 25.07
N ARG A 214 7.42 -3.69 24.24
CA ARG A 214 6.05 -4.23 24.13
C ARG A 214 6.09 -5.59 23.41
N PRO A 215 5.11 -6.47 23.69
CA PRO A 215 4.93 -7.67 22.89
C PRO A 215 4.81 -7.30 21.40
N THR A 216 5.49 -8.07 20.57
CA THR A 216 5.52 -7.81 19.12
C THR A 216 4.69 -8.85 18.38
N ALA A 217 4.17 -8.48 17.22
CA ALA A 217 3.71 -9.46 16.24
C ALA A 217 4.91 -10.31 15.77
N SER A 218 4.64 -11.52 15.29
CA SER A 218 5.70 -12.45 14.85
C SER A 218 6.57 -11.91 13.69
N TYR A 219 6.12 -10.83 13.06
CA TYR A 219 6.72 -10.22 11.86
C TYR A 219 7.27 -8.80 12.10
N GLY A 220 7.13 -8.24 13.31
CA GLY A 220 7.67 -6.91 13.59
C GLY A 220 7.14 -6.27 14.85
N ARG A 221 7.55 -5.04 15.13
CA ARG A 221 7.12 -4.21 16.25
C ARG A 221 6.56 -2.88 15.77
N GLY A 222 5.73 -2.24 16.58
CA GLY A 222 5.43 -0.81 16.44
C GLY A 222 6.69 0.05 16.66
N SER A 223 6.76 1.18 15.98
CA SER A 223 7.85 2.14 16.13
C SER A 223 7.36 3.57 15.92
N ILE A 224 8.10 4.55 16.41
CA ILE A 224 7.84 5.97 16.16
C ILE A 224 9.16 6.70 15.94
N HIS A 225 9.20 7.61 14.97
CA HIS A 225 10.35 8.46 14.77
C HIS A 225 10.00 9.81 14.12
N ALA A 226 10.86 10.80 14.33
CA ALA A 226 10.81 12.05 13.59
C ALA A 226 11.54 11.86 12.25
N SER A 227 10.79 11.95 11.14
CA SER A 227 11.32 11.71 9.78
C SER A 227 11.95 12.93 9.17
N THR A 228 11.38 14.10 9.42
CA THR A 228 11.83 15.38 8.88
C THR A 228 11.78 16.47 9.93
N ILE A 229 12.63 17.49 9.78
CA ILE A 229 12.57 18.71 10.59
C ILE A 229 12.98 19.93 9.74
N SER A 230 12.21 21.00 9.83
CA SER A 230 12.50 22.27 9.14
C SER A 230 12.09 23.45 9.99
N GLY A 231 12.99 24.43 10.16
CA GLY A 231 12.69 25.64 10.93
C GLY A 231 13.89 26.58 11.02
N GLY A 232 13.57 27.85 11.32
CA GLY A 232 14.55 28.91 11.40
C GLY A 232 14.97 29.47 10.04
N GLU A 233 15.43 30.77 10.02
CA GLU A 233 15.83 31.44 8.80
C GLU A 233 17.30 31.91 8.85
N GLN A 234 17.74 32.44 9.99
CA GLN A 234 19.06 33.04 10.16
C GLN A 234 19.59 32.77 11.57
N LEU A 235 20.91 32.65 11.72
CA LEU A 235 21.57 32.41 13.01
C LEU A 235 21.27 33.46 14.09
N PRO A 236 21.23 34.79 13.80
CA PRO A 236 21.01 35.80 14.83
C PRO A 236 19.52 36.09 15.12
N VAL A 237 18.62 35.17 14.81
CA VAL A 237 17.16 35.39 14.90
C VAL A 237 16.48 34.22 15.59
N TYR A 238 15.60 34.50 16.57
CA TYR A 238 14.71 33.51 17.14
C TYR A 238 13.74 32.99 16.06
N PRO A 239 13.61 31.64 15.86
CA PRO A 239 12.74 31.09 14.86
C PRO A 239 11.26 31.26 15.24
N ALA A 240 10.45 31.76 14.30
CA ALA A 240 9.01 31.92 14.48
C ALA A 240 8.24 30.60 14.37
N GLN A 241 8.80 29.61 13.65
CA GLN A 241 8.16 28.33 13.38
C GLN A 241 9.20 27.23 13.21
N CYS A 242 8.83 26.00 13.61
CA CYS A 242 9.53 24.79 13.26
C CYS A 242 8.53 23.66 13.05
N VAL A 243 8.72 22.90 11.98
CA VAL A 243 7.83 21.79 11.57
C VAL A 243 8.60 20.48 11.66
N VAL A 244 7.98 19.48 12.24
CA VAL A 244 8.51 18.10 12.34
C VAL A 244 7.52 17.14 11.71
N GLY A 245 7.98 16.34 10.74
CA GLY A 245 7.25 15.17 10.25
C GLY A 245 7.52 13.97 11.15
N VAL A 246 6.47 13.28 11.56
CA VAL A 246 6.53 12.11 12.44
C VAL A 246 5.86 10.92 11.76
N GLU A 247 6.51 9.77 11.77
CA GLU A 247 5.92 8.49 11.38
C GLU A 247 5.75 7.58 12.60
N ARG A 248 4.58 6.94 12.69
CA ARG A 248 4.27 5.90 13.66
C ARG A 248 3.88 4.62 12.90
N CYS A 249 4.72 3.57 12.97
CA CYS A 249 4.40 2.25 12.44
C CYS A 249 3.58 1.47 13.47
N LEU A 250 2.48 0.86 13.04
CA LEU A 250 1.48 0.19 13.86
C LEU A 250 1.49 -1.33 13.63
N ILE A 251 1.14 -2.08 14.65
CA ILE A 251 0.93 -3.53 14.57
C ILE A 251 -0.52 -3.87 14.94
N PRO A 252 -1.06 -5.04 14.57
CA PRO A 252 -2.41 -5.44 14.97
C PRO A 252 -2.68 -5.27 16.46
N GLY A 253 -3.85 -4.67 16.77
CA GLY A 253 -4.24 -4.28 18.12
C GLY A 253 -3.95 -2.81 18.44
N GLU A 254 -3.22 -2.08 17.59
CA GLU A 254 -3.04 -0.63 17.63
C GLU A 254 -3.88 0.03 16.53
N THR A 255 -4.22 1.31 16.68
CA THR A 255 -4.88 2.10 15.64
C THR A 255 -4.10 3.39 15.37
N TRP A 256 -4.27 3.98 14.18
CA TRP A 256 -3.67 5.27 13.89
C TRP A 256 -4.20 6.41 14.78
N ARG A 257 -5.44 6.25 15.31
CA ARG A 257 -6.01 7.19 16.28
C ARG A 257 -5.34 7.10 17.64
N ASP A 258 -4.89 5.91 18.05
CA ASP A 258 -4.08 5.75 19.27
C ASP A 258 -2.74 6.46 19.11
N ALA A 259 -2.12 6.37 17.92
CA ALA A 259 -0.88 7.08 17.59
C ALA A 259 -1.06 8.61 17.61
N GLU A 260 -2.14 9.14 17.06
CA GLU A 260 -2.50 10.56 17.15
C GLU A 260 -2.66 11.00 18.61
N ALA A 261 -3.37 10.22 19.42
CA ALA A 261 -3.55 10.50 20.85
C ALA A 261 -2.22 10.44 21.64
N GLU A 262 -1.30 9.54 21.27
CA GLU A 262 0.07 9.51 21.85
C GLU A 262 0.79 10.85 21.62
N LEU A 263 0.73 11.39 20.40
CA LEU A 263 1.34 12.70 20.04
C LEU A 263 0.63 13.87 20.71
N GLU A 264 -0.70 13.87 20.76
CA GLU A 264 -1.48 14.88 21.50
C GLU A 264 -1.12 14.90 22.98
N GLY A 265 -0.92 13.73 23.60
CA GLY A 265 -0.44 13.61 24.97
C GLY A 265 0.94 14.21 25.21
N MET A 266 1.88 14.03 24.26
CA MET A 266 3.20 14.66 24.31
C MET A 266 3.11 16.19 24.21
N ILE A 267 2.25 16.69 23.31
CA ILE A 267 1.97 18.11 23.16
C ILE A 267 1.40 18.70 24.46
N ALA A 268 0.38 18.05 25.01
CA ALA A 268 -0.26 18.49 26.27
C ALA A 268 0.75 18.56 27.42
N SER A 269 1.65 17.57 27.52
CA SER A 269 2.71 17.55 28.54
C SER A 269 3.70 18.69 28.33
N ALA A 270 4.15 18.94 27.12
CA ALA A 270 5.06 20.03 26.80
C ALA A 270 4.44 21.42 27.08
N MET A 271 3.14 21.60 26.79
CA MET A 271 2.41 22.84 27.09
C MET A 271 2.16 23.03 28.58
N ALA A 272 2.05 21.95 29.37
CA ALA A 272 1.93 22.03 30.82
C ALA A 272 3.24 22.48 31.48
N GLU A 273 4.40 22.09 30.93
CA GLU A 273 5.72 22.51 31.38
C GLU A 273 6.05 23.95 30.94
N ASP A 274 5.64 24.35 29.72
CA ASP A 274 5.83 25.70 29.16
C ASP A 274 4.49 26.29 28.69
N PRO A 275 3.79 27.09 29.52
CA PRO A 275 2.52 27.72 29.15
C PRO A 275 2.58 28.68 27.93
N GLU A 276 3.77 29.10 27.53
CA GLU A 276 3.97 29.91 26.32
C GLU A 276 4.16 29.07 25.05
N ALA A 277 4.33 27.75 25.19
CA ALA A 277 4.45 26.87 24.03
C ALA A 277 3.12 26.80 23.27
N ARG A 278 3.21 26.74 21.96
CA ARG A 278 2.07 26.59 21.04
C ARG A 278 2.46 25.58 19.98
N PHE A 279 1.61 24.58 19.83
CA PHE A 279 1.79 23.51 18.86
C PHE A 279 0.50 23.28 18.08
N GLU A 280 0.64 22.78 16.87
CA GLU A 280 -0.44 22.29 16.03
C GLU A 280 -0.04 20.90 15.51
N LEU A 281 -0.94 19.94 15.60
CA LEU A 281 -0.79 18.60 15.08
C LEU A 281 -1.75 18.43 13.90
N THR A 282 -1.24 17.96 12.77
CA THR A 282 -2.03 17.59 11.60
C THR A 282 -1.72 16.14 11.24
N THR A 283 -2.73 15.28 11.22
CA THR A 283 -2.60 13.93 10.66
C THR A 283 -2.70 14.02 9.14
N ILE A 284 -1.61 13.63 8.45
CA ILE A 284 -1.53 13.64 6.98
C ILE A 284 -2.24 12.42 6.42
N VAL A 285 -1.98 11.26 7.01
CA VAL A 285 -2.59 9.96 6.68
C VAL A 285 -2.55 9.04 7.89
N GLY A 286 -3.57 8.21 8.04
CA GLY A 286 -3.62 7.15 9.03
C GLY A 286 -4.17 5.88 8.38
N ARG A 287 -3.51 4.75 8.61
CA ARG A 287 -3.84 3.43 8.09
C ARG A 287 -3.74 2.42 9.22
N ASP A 288 -4.84 1.74 9.50
CA ASP A 288 -4.85 0.71 10.53
C ASP A 288 -4.16 -0.57 10.05
N PRO A 289 -3.56 -1.35 10.95
CA PRO A 289 -3.03 -2.67 10.62
C PRO A 289 -4.16 -3.65 10.30
N VAL A 290 -3.83 -4.69 9.55
CA VAL A 290 -4.74 -5.78 9.20
C VAL A 290 -4.35 -7.06 9.91
N GLU A 291 -5.35 -7.80 10.38
CA GLU A 291 -5.20 -9.19 10.80
C GLU A 291 -6.48 -9.99 10.47
N LEU A 292 -6.36 -10.96 9.58
CA LEU A 292 -7.42 -11.89 9.22
C LEU A 292 -7.22 -13.23 9.92
N GLY A 293 -8.33 -13.81 10.42
CA GLY A 293 -8.33 -15.16 10.93
C GLY A 293 -8.02 -16.21 9.84
N ARG A 294 -7.36 -17.29 10.23
CA ARG A 294 -7.13 -18.42 9.31
C ARG A 294 -8.42 -19.12 8.88
N ASP A 295 -9.49 -18.95 9.63
CA ASP A 295 -10.83 -19.49 9.41
C ASP A 295 -11.70 -18.60 8.50
N GLU A 296 -11.17 -17.48 8.05
CA GLU A 296 -11.82 -16.70 6.99
C GLU A 296 -11.91 -17.52 5.71
N PRO A 297 -13.10 -17.62 5.09
CA PRO A 297 -13.30 -18.50 3.93
C PRO A 297 -12.35 -18.23 2.77
N ILE A 298 -11.99 -16.99 2.53
CA ILE A 298 -11.04 -16.62 1.45
C ILE A 298 -9.63 -17.12 1.76
N VAL A 299 -9.21 -17.09 3.04
CA VAL A 299 -7.90 -17.55 3.48
C VAL A 299 -7.80 -19.07 3.32
N GLU A 300 -8.80 -19.83 3.79
CA GLU A 300 -8.81 -21.29 3.66
C GLU A 300 -8.77 -21.74 2.21
N ILE A 301 -9.62 -21.14 1.34
CA ILE A 301 -9.69 -21.48 -0.08
C ILE A 301 -8.38 -21.14 -0.79
N LEU A 302 -7.79 -19.96 -0.51
CA LEU A 302 -6.53 -19.55 -1.11
C LEU A 302 -5.37 -20.46 -0.69
N ILE A 303 -5.27 -20.84 0.60
CA ILE A 303 -4.24 -21.77 1.08
C ILE A 303 -4.33 -23.11 0.32
N ALA A 304 -5.53 -23.65 0.11
CA ALA A 304 -5.73 -24.88 -0.63
C ALA A 304 -5.33 -24.72 -2.10
N ALA A 305 -5.78 -23.66 -2.77
CA ALA A 305 -5.49 -23.37 -4.18
C ALA A 305 -4.00 -23.12 -4.42
N ALA A 306 -3.35 -22.35 -3.55
CA ALA A 306 -1.91 -22.07 -3.61
C ALA A 306 -1.11 -23.35 -3.39
N GLY A 307 -1.51 -24.19 -2.40
CA GLY A 307 -0.87 -25.46 -2.14
C GLY A 307 -0.92 -26.42 -3.32
N GLU A 308 -2.04 -26.47 -4.03
CA GLU A 308 -2.18 -27.26 -5.26
C GLU A 308 -1.30 -26.71 -6.39
N ALA A 309 -1.31 -25.39 -6.61
CA ALA A 309 -0.52 -24.74 -7.66
C ALA A 309 0.99 -24.85 -7.44
N MET A 310 1.45 -24.81 -6.18
CA MET A 310 2.85 -24.93 -5.78
C MET A 310 3.33 -26.38 -5.66
N GLY A 311 2.42 -27.33 -5.46
CA GLY A 311 2.75 -28.71 -5.07
C GLY A 311 3.26 -28.84 -3.62
N ALA A 312 3.10 -27.82 -2.79
CA ALA A 312 3.49 -27.76 -1.39
C ALA A 312 2.63 -26.74 -0.64
N ALA A 313 2.39 -26.95 0.65
CA ALA A 313 1.62 -26.01 1.45
C ALA A 313 2.34 -24.64 1.53
N PRO A 314 1.64 -23.52 1.28
CA PRO A 314 2.22 -22.19 1.44
C PRO A 314 2.50 -21.88 2.93
N VAL A 315 3.48 -21.03 3.19
CA VAL A 315 3.65 -20.46 4.50
C VAL A 315 2.55 -19.40 4.72
N VAL A 316 1.96 -19.39 5.90
CA VAL A 316 0.99 -18.35 6.30
C VAL A 316 1.65 -17.46 7.34
N ARG A 317 1.79 -16.19 7.04
CA ARG A 317 2.53 -15.23 7.87
C ARG A 317 1.89 -13.85 7.91
N GLY A 318 2.40 -13.00 8.76
CA GLY A 318 2.22 -11.55 8.68
C GLY A 318 3.50 -10.86 8.18
N GLU A 319 3.39 -9.57 7.89
CA GLU A 319 4.51 -8.70 7.51
C GLU A 319 4.33 -7.28 8.07
N ILE A 320 5.43 -6.50 8.07
CA ILE A 320 5.39 -5.17 8.70
C ILE A 320 4.94 -4.06 7.73
N GLY A 321 5.15 -4.23 6.43
CA GLY A 321 4.74 -3.26 5.41
C GLY A 321 3.23 -3.11 5.34
N TRP A 322 2.75 -1.90 5.06
CA TRP A 322 1.33 -1.65 4.81
C TRP A 322 1.03 -1.78 3.31
N GLN A 323 -0.20 -2.14 2.97
CA GLN A 323 -0.68 -2.33 1.61
C GLN A 323 -2.15 -1.93 1.49
N ASP A 324 -2.63 -1.70 0.27
CA ASP A 324 -4.04 -1.34 -0.04
C ASP A 324 -5.09 -2.32 0.51
N SER A 325 -4.69 -3.55 0.87
CA SER A 325 -5.57 -4.50 1.56
C SER A 325 -6.18 -3.93 2.84
N GLY A 326 -5.48 -3.00 3.51
CA GLY A 326 -6.00 -2.27 4.68
C GLY A 326 -7.27 -1.48 4.37
N ILE A 327 -7.30 -0.77 3.24
CA ILE A 327 -8.48 0.01 2.82
C ILE A 327 -9.68 -0.90 2.51
N LEU A 328 -9.41 -2.06 1.88
CA LEU A 328 -10.47 -3.03 1.59
C LEU A 328 -11.05 -3.62 2.88
N VAL A 329 -10.18 -4.00 3.83
CA VAL A 329 -10.60 -4.55 5.13
C VAL A 329 -11.39 -3.52 5.94
N ASP A 330 -10.95 -2.27 5.99
CA ASP A 330 -11.68 -1.18 6.65
C ASP A 330 -13.07 -0.93 6.04
N ALA A 331 -13.22 -1.20 4.73
CA ALA A 331 -14.50 -1.14 4.03
C ALA A 331 -15.38 -2.40 4.21
N GLY A 332 -14.92 -3.37 5.02
CA GLY A 332 -15.62 -4.62 5.31
C GLY A 332 -15.44 -5.71 4.24
N ILE A 333 -14.40 -5.63 3.41
CA ILE A 333 -14.04 -6.61 2.39
C ILE A 333 -12.80 -7.37 2.90
N PRO A 334 -12.92 -8.61 3.44
CA PRO A 334 -11.77 -9.41 3.84
C PRO A 334 -10.77 -9.54 2.68
N CYS A 335 -9.53 -9.09 2.87
CA CYS A 335 -8.51 -9.05 1.83
C CYS A 335 -7.23 -9.74 2.29
N VAL A 336 -6.80 -10.76 1.55
CA VAL A 336 -5.58 -11.54 1.79
C VAL A 336 -4.55 -11.23 0.71
N VAL A 337 -3.27 -11.24 1.07
CA VAL A 337 -2.18 -10.98 0.12
C VAL A 337 -1.53 -12.29 -0.31
N PHE A 338 -1.34 -12.44 -1.64
CA PHE A 338 -0.64 -13.60 -2.21
C PHE A 338 -0.08 -13.27 -3.59
N GLY A 339 1.22 -13.14 -3.70
CA GLY A 339 1.87 -12.74 -4.95
C GLY A 339 3.20 -13.43 -5.23
N PRO A 340 3.84 -13.04 -6.36
CA PRO A 340 4.99 -13.74 -6.90
C PRO A 340 6.26 -13.54 -6.07
N THR A 341 7.27 -14.33 -6.39
CA THR A 341 8.64 -14.23 -5.87
C THR A 341 9.46 -13.28 -6.72
N GLY A 342 10.25 -12.46 -6.06
CA GLY A 342 11.17 -11.54 -6.70
C GLY A 342 12.02 -10.82 -5.68
N ALA A 343 12.61 -9.72 -6.07
CA ALA A 343 13.32 -8.80 -5.18
C ALA A 343 13.63 -7.46 -5.86
N GLY A 344 14.08 -6.51 -5.04
CA GLY A 344 14.60 -5.24 -5.51
C GLY A 344 13.55 -4.17 -5.72
N GLU A 345 12.41 -4.28 -5.05
CA GLU A 345 11.40 -3.23 -4.99
C GLU A 345 12.06 -1.89 -4.62
N HIS A 346 11.66 -0.82 -5.27
CA HIS A 346 12.17 0.54 -5.04
C HIS A 346 13.69 0.73 -5.28
N THR A 347 14.40 -0.29 -5.83
CA THR A 347 15.84 -0.21 -6.14
C THR A 347 16.11 -0.15 -7.66
N ASP A 348 17.39 0.00 -8.03
CA ASP A 348 17.82 0.02 -9.44
C ASP A 348 17.75 -1.34 -10.13
N CYS A 349 17.60 -2.43 -9.39
CA CYS A 349 17.60 -3.80 -9.92
C CYS A 349 16.41 -4.59 -9.36
N GLU A 350 15.25 -4.34 -9.93
CA GLU A 350 14.01 -5.04 -9.59
C GLU A 350 13.78 -6.19 -10.58
N TRP A 351 13.30 -7.33 -10.07
CA TRP A 351 13.01 -8.50 -10.88
C TRP A 351 11.94 -9.39 -10.25
N VAL A 352 11.19 -10.11 -11.10
CA VAL A 352 10.23 -11.14 -10.70
C VAL A 352 10.60 -12.49 -11.31
N ASP A 353 10.36 -13.56 -10.56
CA ASP A 353 10.43 -14.94 -11.05
C ASP A 353 9.17 -15.26 -11.87
N LEU A 354 9.37 -15.63 -13.14
CA LEU A 354 8.26 -15.83 -14.08
C LEU A 354 7.46 -17.11 -13.80
N GLU A 355 8.07 -18.15 -13.21
CA GLU A 355 7.38 -19.36 -12.81
C GLU A 355 6.47 -19.10 -11.61
N SER A 356 6.95 -18.33 -10.65
CA SER A 356 6.15 -17.93 -9.49
C SER A 356 4.92 -17.10 -9.89
N ALA A 357 5.06 -16.18 -10.85
CA ALA A 357 3.93 -15.42 -11.37
C ALA A 357 2.86 -16.33 -12.03
N GLU A 358 3.28 -17.38 -12.72
CA GLU A 358 2.36 -18.40 -13.29
C GLU A 358 1.67 -19.24 -12.18
N ILE A 359 2.39 -19.54 -11.09
CA ILE A 359 1.81 -20.21 -9.89
C ILE A 359 0.72 -19.32 -9.29
N VAL A 360 1.00 -18.02 -9.12
CA VAL A 360 0.00 -17.05 -8.62
C VAL A 360 -1.25 -17.04 -9.50
N ALA A 361 -1.10 -16.95 -10.84
CA ALA A 361 -2.25 -16.94 -11.73
C ALA A 361 -3.11 -18.22 -11.60
N LYS A 362 -2.49 -19.39 -11.46
CA LYS A 362 -3.21 -20.66 -11.23
C LYS A 362 -3.94 -20.68 -9.89
N ALA A 363 -3.29 -20.20 -8.84
CA ALA A 363 -3.89 -20.14 -7.52
C ALA A 363 -5.09 -19.17 -7.48
N LEU A 364 -4.95 -17.98 -8.11
CA LEU A 364 -6.04 -17.01 -8.22
C LEU A 364 -7.22 -17.57 -9.03
N GLU A 365 -6.96 -18.23 -10.16
CA GLU A 365 -7.98 -18.89 -10.97
C GLU A 365 -8.74 -19.96 -10.16
N ALA A 366 -8.02 -20.86 -9.49
CA ALA A 366 -8.61 -21.91 -8.68
C ALA A 366 -9.41 -21.35 -7.49
N THR A 367 -8.88 -20.31 -6.84
CA THR A 367 -9.58 -19.61 -5.75
C THR A 367 -10.88 -18.98 -6.25
N ALA A 368 -10.86 -18.27 -7.39
CA ALA A 368 -12.05 -17.66 -7.95
C ALA A 368 -13.14 -18.69 -8.30
N ARG A 369 -12.75 -19.83 -8.88
CA ARG A 369 -13.67 -20.95 -9.17
C ARG A 369 -14.31 -21.53 -7.92
N SER A 370 -13.52 -21.69 -6.85
CA SER A 370 -14.03 -22.27 -5.59
C SER A 370 -14.85 -21.25 -4.77
N PHE A 371 -14.47 -19.98 -4.79
CA PHE A 371 -15.12 -18.95 -3.98
C PHE A 371 -16.42 -18.45 -4.60
N CYS A 372 -16.46 -18.30 -5.94
CA CYS A 372 -17.59 -17.76 -6.69
C CYS A 372 -18.50 -18.85 -7.32
N GLY A 373 -18.08 -20.13 -7.26
CA GLY A 373 -18.78 -21.27 -7.87
C GLY A 373 -20.04 -21.74 -7.18
#